data_e757c1619af2842e01d28dc8991549c3
#
_entry.id   e757c1619af2842e01d28dc8991549c3
#
_cell.length_a   1.000
_cell.length_b   1.000
_cell.length_c   1.000
_cell.angle_alpha   90.00
_cell.angle_beta   90.00
_cell.angle_gamma   90.00
#
_symmetry.space_group_name_H-M   'P 1'
#
loop_
_entity.id
_entity.type
_entity.pdbx_description
1 polymer ?
#
loop_
_entity_poly.entity_id
_entity_poly.type
_entity_poly.pdbx_seq_one_letter_code
_entity_poly.pdbx_strand_id
1 'polypeptide(L)'
;MNNQINKLTNWKNEPTVDDLKEDYVRANASYAEHRSKVEEYLKALDAPSPVEKSPTHSAVQPKLIRKQAEWRYAALSEPFLADSDMIHISPRSYEDGYAAKQNQVILNYQFNEELDKVHLIDTYIRCAVNEGTAVLRVGWDSYKEQVESPDIQYTIEPITDPLEAKKFNQIQALAQDDINSEVVPTQWLDALQVSQEETQKRQQEAQQQAQELINFQMQQIQQSGQEVDEEQIQQMQQQIMQQAMSEVQPAMYKPVPVKRSNKWITKEINKPDVEVLDYRDLMVDPGCMGDVSKAEYMIYVFDTCKADLIKAGIYTNLDHIEDETPAWDDRYYMYADNFKDPARKRITAYEYWGNWDINGDGTKTAIVATFVGSTMIRCELNPFPDHKPPFVIVPYLPVKNSVWGEPDGALLGDNQAIIGAVTRGMIDLLGKSANSQTGVAAGMLDSVNRKRFEKGLDYQFNPSMPPQNGIFQHTYPEIPQSAFLMIQNMQQEAESLTGVRAFQGTQTSLGNTATEVRGALDAASKREMGILRRLAKGIEEVARKI
;
A
#
# COMPACT_ATOMS: atom_id res chain seq x y z
N MET A 1 -3.10 33.48 -30.83
CA MET A 1 -3.00 33.90 -29.41
C MET A 1 -2.76 32.73 -28.43
N ASN A 2 -3.20 31.49 -28.71
CA ASN A 2 -2.98 30.34 -27.79
C ASN A 2 -1.50 29.92 -27.61
N ASN A 3 -0.61 30.13 -28.59
CA ASN A 3 0.78 29.66 -28.47
C ASN A 3 1.66 30.41 -27.45
N GLN A 4 1.27 31.60 -27.01
CA GLN A 4 2.05 32.34 -26.01
C GLN A 4 1.67 31.96 -24.55
N ILE A 5 0.46 31.47 -24.34
CA ILE A 5 -0.03 31.08 -23.02
C ILE A 5 0.61 29.74 -22.58
N ASN A 6 0.89 28.88 -23.54
CA ASN A 6 1.44 27.53 -23.27
C ASN A 6 2.97 27.47 -23.19
N LYS A 7 3.68 28.58 -23.37
CA LYS A 7 5.14 28.62 -23.26
C LYS A 7 5.52 28.91 -21.79
N LEU A 8 5.97 27.89 -21.08
CA LEU A 8 6.30 27.96 -19.65
C LEU A 8 7.79 28.12 -19.38
N THR A 9 8.64 27.83 -20.38
CA THR A 9 10.09 27.83 -20.23
C THR A 9 10.75 28.80 -21.22
N ASN A 10 12.03 29.06 -21.00
CA ASN A 10 12.86 29.84 -21.95
C ASN A 10 13.58 28.94 -22.96
N TRP A 11 13.18 27.68 -23.12
CA TRP A 11 13.81 26.74 -24.04
C TRP A 11 13.61 27.17 -25.47
N LYS A 12 14.59 26.89 -26.29
CA LYS A 12 14.55 27.21 -27.72
C LYS A 12 13.51 26.36 -28.45
N ASN A 13 13.41 25.09 -28.07
CA ASN A 13 12.50 24.11 -28.63
C ASN A 13 11.70 23.43 -27.48
N GLU A 14 10.63 24.10 -27.04
CA GLU A 14 9.72 23.60 -26.03
C GLU A 14 8.65 22.72 -26.68
N PRO A 15 8.31 21.55 -26.11
CA PRO A 15 7.25 20.69 -26.64
C PRO A 15 5.91 21.41 -26.62
N THR A 16 5.13 21.25 -27.67
CA THR A 16 3.75 21.73 -27.69
C THR A 16 2.79 20.67 -27.14
N VAL A 17 1.61 21.09 -26.69
CA VAL A 17 0.57 20.14 -26.23
C VAL A 17 0.18 19.17 -27.35
N ASP A 18 0.19 19.63 -28.60
CA ASP A 18 -0.16 18.78 -29.75
C ASP A 18 0.89 17.70 -30.01
N ASP A 19 2.20 18.00 -29.85
CA ASP A 19 3.26 16.99 -29.95
C ASP A 19 3.08 15.89 -28.87
N LEU A 20 2.82 16.31 -27.63
CA LEU A 20 2.63 15.37 -26.52
C LEU A 20 1.35 14.52 -26.68
N LYS A 21 0.30 15.08 -27.25
CA LYS A 21 -0.93 14.35 -27.61
C LYS A 21 -0.70 13.33 -28.70
N GLU A 22 0.10 13.64 -29.70
CA GLU A 22 0.44 12.69 -30.78
C GLU A 22 1.14 11.45 -30.20
N ASP A 23 2.10 11.65 -29.29
CA ASP A 23 2.77 10.56 -28.58
C ASP A 23 1.80 9.75 -27.73
N TYR A 24 0.87 10.41 -27.03
CA TYR A 24 -0.17 9.72 -26.27
C TYR A 24 -1.07 8.87 -27.17
N VAL A 25 -1.58 9.42 -28.25
CA VAL A 25 -2.47 8.69 -29.18
C VAL A 25 -1.74 7.47 -29.77
N ARG A 26 -0.47 7.61 -30.12
CA ARG A 26 0.37 6.50 -30.62
C ARG A 26 0.53 5.40 -29.57
N ALA A 27 0.85 5.76 -28.35
CA ALA A 27 0.99 4.81 -27.25
C ALA A 27 -0.35 4.14 -26.90
N ASN A 28 -1.43 4.91 -26.81
CA ASN A 28 -2.77 4.42 -26.49
C ASN A 28 -3.28 3.43 -27.55
N ALA A 29 -3.07 3.72 -28.83
CA ALA A 29 -3.46 2.81 -29.92
C ALA A 29 -2.72 1.46 -29.84
N SER A 30 -1.41 1.49 -29.56
CA SER A 30 -0.61 0.26 -29.36
C SER A 30 -1.04 -0.53 -28.12
N TYR A 31 -1.49 0.17 -27.10
CA TYR A 31 -1.86 -0.42 -25.82
C TYR A 31 -3.29 -0.98 -25.78
N ALA A 32 -4.15 -0.59 -26.71
CA ALA A 32 -5.57 -0.96 -26.73
C ALA A 32 -5.79 -2.49 -26.71
N GLU A 33 -4.99 -3.26 -27.46
CA GLU A 33 -5.08 -4.74 -27.49
C GLU A 33 -4.74 -5.34 -26.11
N HIS A 34 -3.69 -4.85 -25.45
CA HIS A 34 -3.32 -5.31 -24.12
C HIS A 34 -4.40 -5.00 -23.09
N ARG A 35 -4.96 -3.79 -23.12
CA ARG A 35 -6.07 -3.38 -22.26
C ARG A 35 -7.28 -4.28 -22.40
N SER A 36 -7.68 -4.61 -23.63
CA SER A 36 -8.76 -5.55 -23.88
C SER A 36 -8.49 -6.95 -23.29
N LYS A 37 -7.25 -7.45 -23.41
CA LYS A 37 -6.85 -8.72 -22.79
C LYS A 37 -6.94 -8.68 -21.26
N VAL A 38 -6.47 -7.60 -20.63
CA VAL A 38 -6.59 -7.45 -19.18
C VAL A 38 -8.04 -7.44 -18.72
N GLU A 39 -8.93 -6.73 -19.45
CA GLU A 39 -10.37 -6.75 -19.16
C GLU A 39 -10.96 -8.18 -19.28
N GLU A 40 -10.53 -8.98 -20.25
CA GLU A 40 -10.93 -10.38 -20.36
C GLU A 40 -10.44 -11.21 -19.17
N TYR A 41 -9.22 -10.99 -18.70
CA TYR A 41 -8.68 -11.68 -17.53
C TYR A 41 -9.44 -11.33 -16.25
N LEU A 42 -9.76 -10.06 -16.06
CA LEU A 42 -10.56 -9.61 -14.90
C LEU A 42 -11.99 -10.15 -14.96
N LYS A 43 -12.61 -10.20 -16.15
CA LYS A 43 -13.90 -10.87 -16.35
C LYS A 43 -13.82 -12.37 -16.05
N ALA A 44 -12.76 -13.04 -16.49
CA ALA A 44 -12.55 -14.46 -16.22
C ALA A 44 -12.34 -14.74 -14.72
N LEU A 45 -11.70 -13.83 -13.98
CA LEU A 45 -11.55 -13.91 -12.52
C LEU A 45 -12.90 -13.90 -11.81
N ASP A 46 -13.82 -13.02 -12.24
CA ASP A 46 -15.18 -12.94 -11.70
C ASP A 46 -16.07 -14.10 -12.13
N ALA A 47 -15.69 -14.80 -13.20
CA ALA A 47 -16.38 -15.95 -13.76
C ALA A 47 -17.88 -15.70 -13.98
N PRO A 48 -18.27 -14.69 -14.76
CA PRO A 48 -19.67 -14.49 -15.11
C PRO A 48 -20.18 -15.71 -15.89
N SER A 49 -21.45 -16.05 -15.71
CA SER A 49 -22.04 -17.14 -16.47
C SER A 49 -22.08 -16.78 -17.96
N PRO A 50 -21.54 -17.63 -18.85
CA PRO A 50 -21.65 -17.41 -20.30
C PRO A 50 -23.05 -17.68 -20.85
N VAL A 51 -23.97 -18.18 -20.01
CA VAL A 51 -25.34 -18.55 -20.37
C VAL A 51 -26.31 -17.76 -19.52
N GLU A 52 -27.33 -17.20 -20.14
CA GLU A 52 -28.41 -16.53 -19.43
C GLU A 52 -29.19 -17.49 -18.53
N LYS A 53 -29.64 -16.99 -17.38
CA LYS A 53 -30.47 -17.78 -16.45
C LYS A 53 -31.77 -18.18 -17.11
N SER A 54 -31.99 -19.47 -17.22
CA SER A 54 -33.21 -20.07 -17.77
C SER A 54 -33.78 -21.10 -16.79
N PRO A 55 -35.11 -21.29 -16.74
CA PRO A 55 -35.70 -22.39 -15.95
C PRO A 55 -35.26 -23.77 -16.36
N THR A 56 -34.75 -23.95 -17.60
CA THR A 56 -34.39 -25.22 -18.20
C THR A 56 -32.89 -25.49 -18.25
N HIS A 57 -32.05 -24.48 -18.03
CA HIS A 57 -30.60 -24.58 -18.13
C HIS A 57 -29.91 -23.93 -16.94
N SER A 58 -28.86 -24.62 -16.46
CA SER A 58 -28.00 -24.11 -15.39
C SER A 58 -27.10 -22.98 -15.88
N ALA A 59 -26.99 -21.91 -15.09
CA ALA A 59 -26.09 -20.80 -15.32
C ALA A 59 -24.88 -20.82 -14.36
N VAL A 60 -24.59 -21.94 -13.72
CA VAL A 60 -23.49 -22.07 -12.76
C VAL A 60 -22.15 -22.05 -13.47
N GLN A 61 -21.23 -21.21 -12.99
CA GLN A 61 -19.84 -21.16 -13.43
C GLN A 61 -18.92 -21.28 -12.21
N PRO A 62 -18.15 -22.38 -12.08
CA PRO A 62 -17.16 -22.54 -11.03
C PRO A 62 -16.03 -21.51 -11.18
N LYS A 63 -15.59 -20.91 -10.05
CA LYS A 63 -14.56 -19.87 -10.01
C LYS A 63 -13.17 -20.48 -9.78
N LEU A 64 -12.63 -21.20 -10.78
CA LEU A 64 -11.33 -21.85 -10.69
C LEU A 64 -10.19 -20.85 -10.56
N ILE A 65 -10.17 -19.83 -11.43
CA ILE A 65 -9.13 -18.80 -11.48
C ILE A 65 -9.09 -18.03 -10.16
N ARG A 66 -10.24 -17.57 -9.65
CA ARG A 66 -10.31 -16.86 -8.39
C ARG A 66 -9.83 -17.68 -7.19
N LYS A 67 -10.21 -18.97 -7.16
CA LYS A 67 -9.73 -19.89 -6.11
C LYS A 67 -8.21 -19.97 -6.10
N GLN A 68 -7.57 -20.08 -7.25
CA GLN A 68 -6.12 -20.14 -7.34
C GLN A 68 -5.45 -18.80 -7.05
N ALA A 69 -6.04 -17.68 -7.51
CA ALA A 69 -5.55 -16.34 -7.23
C ALA A 69 -5.50 -16.02 -5.72
N GLU A 70 -6.55 -16.39 -4.95
CA GLU A 70 -6.56 -16.17 -3.50
C GLU A 70 -5.41 -16.91 -2.77
N TRP A 71 -5.07 -18.13 -3.20
CA TRP A 71 -3.90 -18.84 -2.68
C TRP A 71 -2.59 -18.15 -3.07
N ARG A 72 -2.53 -17.62 -4.29
CA ARG A 72 -1.36 -16.95 -4.82
C ARG A 72 -1.08 -15.63 -4.08
N TYR A 73 -2.11 -14.85 -3.76
CA TYR A 73 -1.95 -13.62 -3.00
C TYR A 73 -1.26 -13.88 -1.66
N ALA A 74 -1.74 -14.85 -0.88
CA ALA A 74 -1.15 -15.21 0.40
C ALA A 74 0.31 -15.68 0.25
N ALA A 75 0.58 -16.59 -0.69
CA ALA A 75 1.92 -17.14 -0.88
C ALA A 75 2.96 -16.08 -1.32
N LEU A 76 2.55 -15.10 -2.14
CA LEU A 76 3.45 -14.06 -2.64
C LEU A 76 3.58 -12.85 -1.69
N SER A 77 2.58 -12.57 -0.84
CA SER A 77 2.64 -11.46 0.13
C SER A 77 3.43 -11.81 1.38
N GLU A 78 3.38 -13.06 1.83
CA GLU A 78 4.03 -13.51 3.06
C GLU A 78 5.51 -13.10 3.16
N PRO A 79 6.37 -13.31 2.14
CA PRO A 79 7.78 -12.93 2.24
C PRO A 79 8.04 -11.44 2.45
N PHE A 80 7.11 -10.56 2.04
CA PHE A 80 7.24 -9.11 2.20
C PHE A 80 6.67 -8.60 3.53
N LEU A 81 5.71 -9.34 4.11
CA LEU A 81 4.99 -8.92 5.32
C LEU A 81 5.50 -9.60 6.60
N ALA A 82 6.23 -10.71 6.48
CA ALA A 82 6.69 -11.50 7.62
C ALA A 82 7.68 -10.75 8.52
N ASP A 83 8.50 -9.85 7.95
CA ASP A 83 9.53 -9.11 8.67
C ASP A 83 9.27 -7.60 8.60
N SER A 84 9.52 -6.90 9.72
CA SER A 84 9.54 -5.44 9.76
C SER A 84 10.74 -4.88 8.98
N ASP A 85 11.87 -5.57 9.00
CA ASP A 85 13.10 -5.18 8.30
C ASP A 85 13.19 -5.81 6.91
N MET A 86 12.23 -5.46 6.03
CA MET A 86 12.15 -6.00 4.68
C MET A 86 13.32 -5.58 3.79
N ILE A 87 13.84 -4.37 3.97
CA ILE A 87 14.89 -3.78 3.14
C ILE A 87 16.24 -3.92 3.83
N HIS A 88 17.18 -4.60 3.16
CA HIS A 88 18.56 -4.71 3.58
C HIS A 88 19.49 -3.97 2.63
N ILE A 89 20.33 -3.07 3.17
CA ILE A 89 21.27 -2.29 2.39
C ILE A 89 22.70 -2.75 2.72
N SER A 90 23.39 -3.27 1.71
CA SER A 90 24.78 -3.65 1.83
C SER A 90 25.69 -2.52 1.37
N PRO A 91 26.71 -2.13 2.16
CA PRO A 91 27.65 -1.10 1.78
C PRO A 91 28.50 -1.53 0.57
N ARG A 92 28.85 -0.61 -0.31
CA ARG A 92 29.74 -0.86 -1.44
C ARG A 92 31.21 -0.73 -1.07
N SER A 93 31.52 0.18 -0.15
CA SER A 93 32.87 0.38 0.39
C SER A 93 32.86 0.29 1.91
N TYR A 94 34.04 0.21 2.53
CA TYR A 94 34.14 0.19 3.99
C TYR A 94 33.64 1.51 4.62
N GLU A 95 33.80 2.62 3.94
CA GLU A 95 33.41 3.96 4.38
C GLU A 95 31.88 4.13 4.38
N ASP A 96 31.16 3.40 3.50
CA ASP A 96 29.70 3.47 3.36
C ASP A 96 28.94 2.68 4.45
N GLY A 97 29.64 1.93 5.31
CA GLY A 97 28.99 1.01 6.25
C GLY A 97 28.01 1.67 7.20
N TYR A 98 28.32 2.88 7.70
CA TYR A 98 27.46 3.63 8.58
C TYR A 98 26.25 4.22 7.84
N ALA A 99 26.48 4.82 6.67
CA ALA A 99 25.44 5.38 5.82
C ALA A 99 24.45 4.31 5.33
N ALA A 100 24.94 3.12 4.95
CA ALA A 100 24.09 2.00 4.56
C ALA A 100 23.15 1.57 5.69
N LYS A 101 23.63 1.52 6.94
CA LYS A 101 22.82 1.18 8.09
C LYS A 101 21.76 2.26 8.41
N GLN A 102 22.12 3.54 8.31
CA GLN A 102 21.18 4.64 8.48
C GLN A 102 20.08 4.59 7.42
N ASN A 103 20.44 4.47 6.15
CA ASN A 103 19.49 4.37 5.06
C ASN A 103 18.56 3.16 5.20
N GLN A 104 19.07 2.02 5.68
CA GLN A 104 18.25 0.84 5.96
C GLN A 104 17.17 1.14 7.01
N VAL A 105 17.54 1.80 8.11
CA VAL A 105 16.58 2.17 9.18
C VAL A 105 15.54 3.15 8.66
N ILE A 106 15.96 4.18 7.94
CA ILE A 106 15.06 5.20 7.38
C ILE A 106 14.07 4.56 6.41
N LEU A 107 14.53 3.77 5.44
CA LEU A 107 13.65 3.15 4.45
C LEU A 107 12.68 2.15 5.09
N ASN A 108 13.12 1.32 6.04
CA ASN A 108 12.20 0.43 6.74
C ASN A 108 11.15 1.19 7.57
N TYR A 109 11.54 2.29 8.21
CA TYR A 109 10.59 3.19 8.88
C TYR A 109 9.57 3.76 7.90
N GLN A 110 10.01 4.29 6.78
CA GLN A 110 9.14 4.86 5.75
C GLN A 110 8.15 3.84 5.18
N PHE A 111 8.63 2.63 4.89
CA PHE A 111 7.75 1.55 4.40
C PHE A 111 6.73 1.08 5.45
N ASN A 112 7.13 0.98 6.72
CA ASN A 112 6.24 0.45 7.76
C ASN A 112 5.24 1.48 8.29
N GLU A 113 5.67 2.77 8.44
CA GLU A 113 4.89 3.80 9.14
C GLU A 113 4.27 4.83 8.19
N GLU A 114 4.95 5.18 7.08
CA GLU A 114 4.51 6.26 6.20
C GLU A 114 3.73 5.77 4.98
N LEU A 115 4.05 4.60 4.44
CA LEU A 115 3.51 4.07 3.18
C LEU A 115 2.38 3.04 3.33
N ASP A 116 1.92 2.71 4.54
CA ASP A 116 0.98 1.59 4.76
C ASP A 116 1.41 0.32 3.99
N LYS A 117 2.54 -0.25 4.42
CA LYS A 117 3.18 -1.41 3.80
C LYS A 117 2.20 -2.53 3.44
N VAL A 118 1.23 -2.81 4.33
CA VAL A 118 0.31 -3.93 4.14
C VAL A 118 -0.60 -3.68 2.95
N HIS A 119 -1.20 -2.50 2.87
CA HIS A 119 -2.08 -2.12 1.76
C HIS A 119 -1.32 -2.03 0.44
N LEU A 120 -0.13 -1.42 0.46
CA LEU A 120 0.72 -1.30 -0.72
C LEU A 120 1.10 -2.67 -1.30
N ILE A 121 1.59 -3.59 -0.46
CA ILE A 121 2.01 -4.93 -0.90
C ILE A 121 0.81 -5.77 -1.35
N ASP A 122 -0.33 -5.73 -0.63
CA ASP A 122 -1.53 -6.47 -1.05
C ASP A 122 -2.03 -5.99 -2.42
N THR A 123 -2.13 -4.68 -2.61
CA THR A 123 -2.55 -4.09 -3.90
C THR A 123 -1.56 -4.42 -5.01
N TYR A 124 -0.26 -4.28 -4.75
CA TYR A 124 0.81 -4.59 -5.69
C TYR A 124 0.74 -6.04 -6.19
N ILE A 125 0.58 -6.99 -5.27
CA ILE A 125 0.51 -8.41 -5.61
C ILE A 125 -0.79 -8.75 -6.35
N ARG A 126 -1.93 -8.16 -5.93
CA ARG A 126 -3.22 -8.36 -6.61
C ARG A 126 -3.19 -7.86 -8.04
N CYS A 127 -2.64 -6.67 -8.29
CA CYS A 127 -2.45 -6.16 -9.66
C CYS A 127 -1.56 -7.10 -10.47
N ALA A 128 -0.41 -7.51 -9.95
CA ALA A 128 0.49 -8.43 -10.64
C ALA A 128 -0.19 -9.76 -11.01
N VAL A 129 -0.91 -10.38 -10.09
CA VAL A 129 -1.55 -11.70 -10.29
C VAL A 129 -2.76 -11.63 -11.19
N ASN A 130 -3.57 -10.55 -11.12
CA ASN A 130 -4.84 -10.44 -11.84
C ASN A 130 -4.68 -9.82 -13.23
N GLU A 131 -3.82 -8.80 -13.35
CA GLU A 131 -3.62 -8.02 -14.56
C GLU A 131 -2.38 -8.45 -15.34
N GLY A 132 -1.50 -9.24 -14.71
CA GLY A 132 -0.25 -9.72 -15.30
C GLY A 132 0.91 -8.74 -15.20
N THR A 133 0.67 -7.51 -14.76
CA THR A 133 1.69 -6.49 -14.56
C THR A 133 1.29 -5.58 -13.43
N ALA A 134 2.21 -5.30 -12.53
CA ALA A 134 2.04 -4.24 -11.55
C ALA A 134 2.87 -3.04 -11.95
N VAL A 135 2.27 -1.86 -11.84
CA VAL A 135 2.91 -0.58 -12.10
C VAL A 135 2.90 0.24 -10.82
N LEU A 136 4.08 0.68 -10.39
CA LEU A 136 4.21 1.54 -9.21
C LEU A 136 4.72 2.91 -9.65
N ARG A 137 4.14 3.96 -9.08
CA ARG A 137 4.63 5.34 -9.18
C ARG A 137 5.28 5.71 -7.86
N VAL A 138 6.50 6.24 -7.94
CA VAL A 138 7.22 6.76 -6.78
C VAL A 138 7.16 8.27 -6.82
N GLY A 139 6.51 8.86 -5.86
CA GLY A 139 6.39 10.30 -5.70
C GLY A 139 6.93 10.77 -4.35
N TRP A 140 6.72 12.05 -4.06
CA TRP A 140 7.10 12.65 -2.79
C TRP A 140 6.06 13.69 -2.38
N ASP A 141 5.43 13.47 -1.23
CA ASP A 141 4.47 14.40 -0.66
C ASP A 141 5.19 15.46 0.15
N SER A 142 5.17 16.70 -0.33
CA SER A 142 5.74 17.84 0.39
C SER A 142 4.71 18.98 0.43
N TYR A 143 4.05 19.13 1.57
CA TYR A 143 3.08 20.20 1.79
C TYR A 143 3.04 20.65 3.25
N LYS A 144 2.48 21.84 3.47
CA LYS A 144 2.30 22.42 4.80
C LYS A 144 0.85 22.32 5.22
N GLU A 145 0.62 21.69 6.35
CA GLU A 145 -0.70 21.57 6.94
C GLU A 145 -0.78 22.36 8.25
N GLN A 146 -1.87 23.06 8.47
CA GLN A 146 -2.14 23.68 9.75
C GLN A 146 -2.88 22.69 10.66
N VAL A 147 -2.20 22.26 11.71
CA VAL A 147 -2.74 21.31 12.67
C VAL A 147 -2.93 22.03 14.01
N GLU A 148 -4.08 21.79 14.62
CA GLU A 148 -4.35 22.29 15.97
C GLU A 148 -3.57 21.44 16.97
N SER A 149 -2.59 22.05 17.63
CA SER A 149 -1.77 21.42 18.66
C SER A 149 -2.09 21.98 20.03
N PRO A 150 -2.17 21.16 21.07
CA PRO A 150 -2.38 21.66 22.43
C PRO A 150 -1.17 22.47 22.90
N ASP A 151 -1.39 23.75 23.16
CA ASP A 151 -0.42 24.62 23.81
C ASP A 151 -0.68 24.59 25.32
N ILE A 152 0.19 23.88 26.04
CA ILE A 152 0.07 23.72 27.49
C ILE A 152 1.10 24.62 28.14
N GLN A 153 0.63 25.64 28.85
CA GLN A 153 1.48 26.49 29.67
C GLN A 153 1.75 25.82 31.02
N TYR A 154 3.01 25.75 31.39
CA TYR A 154 3.47 25.13 32.62
C TYR A 154 3.96 26.17 33.60
N THR A 155 3.67 25.95 34.89
CA THR A 155 4.29 26.67 36.02
C THR A 155 5.19 25.68 36.75
N ILE A 156 6.30 26.18 37.27
CA ILE A 156 7.27 25.37 38.00
C ILE A 156 6.90 25.41 39.49
N GLU A 157 6.57 24.27 40.08
CA GLU A 157 6.18 24.14 41.48
C GLU A 157 7.12 23.19 42.24
N PRO A 158 7.36 23.44 43.56
CA PRO A 158 8.20 22.57 44.36
C PRO A 158 7.58 21.19 44.54
N ILE A 159 8.39 20.14 44.50
CA ILE A 159 7.99 18.75 44.68
C ILE A 159 7.87 18.44 46.17
N THR A 160 6.70 18.02 46.62
CA THR A 160 6.43 17.58 47.99
C THR A 160 6.19 16.09 48.13
N ASP A 161 5.88 15.40 47.01
CA ASP A 161 5.58 13.95 46.98
C ASP A 161 6.85 13.13 46.77
N PRO A 162 7.12 12.10 47.60
CA PRO A 162 8.26 11.20 47.44
C PRO A 162 8.28 10.42 46.12
N LEU A 163 7.12 10.13 45.52
CA LEU A 163 7.03 9.46 44.21
C LEU A 163 7.48 10.40 43.08
N GLU A 164 7.11 11.67 43.17
CA GLU A 164 7.53 12.69 42.20
C GLU A 164 9.02 13.01 42.30
N ALA A 165 9.57 12.97 43.51
CA ALA A 165 11.01 13.13 43.74
C ALA A 165 11.81 11.99 43.06
N LYS A 166 11.30 10.75 43.08
CA LYS A 166 11.93 9.65 42.34
C LYS A 166 11.93 9.88 40.83
N LYS A 167 10.82 10.37 40.27
CA LYS A 167 10.73 10.72 38.84
C LYS A 167 11.70 11.85 38.48
N PHE A 168 11.78 12.87 39.31
CA PHE A 168 12.73 13.98 39.16
C PHE A 168 14.17 13.45 39.04
N ASN A 169 14.60 12.60 39.97
CA ASN A 169 15.94 12.01 39.95
C ASN A 169 16.19 11.15 38.71
N GLN A 170 15.21 10.44 38.22
CA GLN A 170 15.30 9.68 36.95
C GLN A 170 15.48 10.62 35.74
N ILE A 171 14.70 11.69 35.69
CA ILE A 171 14.77 12.69 34.60
C ILE A 171 16.10 13.43 34.65
N GLN A 172 16.57 13.75 35.86
CA GLN A 172 17.88 14.39 36.05
C GLN A 172 19.01 13.51 35.59
N ALA A 173 18.95 12.20 35.85
CA ALA A 173 19.93 11.23 35.34
C ALA A 173 19.90 11.14 33.81
N LEU A 174 18.71 11.13 33.19
CA LEU A 174 18.56 11.14 31.73
C LEU A 174 19.08 12.42 31.09
N ALA A 175 18.87 13.58 31.74
CA ALA A 175 19.34 14.87 31.24
C ALA A 175 20.87 15.02 31.30
N GLN A 176 21.56 14.23 32.12
CA GLN A 176 23.02 14.20 32.22
C GLN A 176 23.68 13.21 31.28
N ASP A 177 22.90 12.37 30.59
CA ASP A 177 23.39 11.39 29.62
C ASP A 177 23.39 12.01 28.22
N ASP A 178 24.56 12.11 27.58
CA ASP A 178 24.76 12.73 26.27
C ASP A 178 23.89 12.09 25.16
N ILE A 179 23.53 10.81 25.32
CA ILE A 179 22.72 10.08 24.34
C ILE A 179 21.22 10.30 24.55
N ASN A 180 20.78 10.45 25.81
CA ASN A 180 19.36 10.48 26.18
C ASN A 180 18.84 11.90 26.52
N SER A 181 19.72 12.91 26.50
CA SER A 181 19.32 14.30 26.83
C SER A 181 18.25 14.87 25.89
N GLU A 182 18.23 14.46 24.62
CA GLU A 182 17.26 14.90 23.61
C GLU A 182 15.83 14.37 23.87
N VAL A 183 15.69 13.30 24.65
CA VAL A 183 14.39 12.71 24.99
C VAL A 183 13.69 13.45 26.14
N VAL A 184 14.42 14.30 26.89
CA VAL A 184 13.87 15.04 28.03
C VAL A 184 13.05 16.23 27.53
N PRO A 185 11.74 16.33 27.88
CA PRO A 185 10.91 17.46 27.48
C PRO A 185 11.45 18.80 28.02
N THR A 186 11.40 19.84 27.18
CA THR A 186 11.93 21.19 27.50
C THR A 186 11.41 21.72 28.84
N GLN A 187 10.15 21.45 29.20
CA GLN A 187 9.54 21.87 30.45
C GLN A 187 10.25 21.27 31.70
N TRP A 188 10.79 20.06 31.57
CA TRP A 188 11.58 19.44 32.62
C TRP A 188 13.00 20.00 32.68
N LEU A 189 13.57 20.40 31.53
CA LEU A 189 14.88 21.07 31.52
C LEU A 189 14.81 22.43 32.25
N ASP A 190 13.75 23.21 32.02
CA ASP A 190 13.50 24.46 32.73
C ASP A 190 13.33 24.22 34.25
N ALA A 191 12.59 23.17 34.64
CA ALA A 191 12.41 22.81 36.05
C ALA A 191 13.72 22.33 36.71
N LEU A 192 14.58 21.61 35.98
CA LEU A 192 15.92 21.23 36.45
C LEU A 192 16.83 22.44 36.65
N GLN A 193 16.79 23.40 35.71
CA GLN A 193 17.56 24.62 35.82
C GLN A 193 17.16 25.43 37.07
N VAL A 194 15.86 25.67 37.27
CA VAL A 194 15.33 26.35 38.46
C VAL A 194 15.71 25.58 39.75
N SER A 195 15.67 24.25 39.72
CA SER A 195 16.07 23.41 40.85
C SER A 195 17.56 23.58 41.21
N GLN A 196 18.42 23.69 40.20
CA GLN A 196 19.86 23.94 40.40
C GLN A 196 20.13 25.33 40.95
N GLU A 197 19.49 26.36 40.39
CA GLU A 197 19.64 27.75 40.84
C GLU A 197 19.20 27.91 42.30
N GLU A 198 18.04 27.35 42.66
CA GLU A 198 17.54 27.43 44.03
C GLU A 198 18.36 26.60 45.02
N THR A 199 18.91 25.47 44.57
CA THR A 199 19.85 24.67 45.39
C THR A 199 21.14 25.46 45.65
N GLN A 200 21.71 26.12 44.65
CA GLN A 200 22.89 26.97 44.79
C GLN A 200 22.63 28.16 45.75
N LYS A 201 21.46 28.76 45.63
CA LYS A 201 21.05 29.87 46.52
C LYS A 201 20.97 29.41 47.99
N ARG A 202 20.32 28.26 48.23
CA ARG A 202 20.28 27.68 49.60
C ARG A 202 21.66 27.32 50.12
N GLN A 203 22.56 26.86 49.30
CA GLN A 203 23.95 26.60 49.67
C GLN A 203 24.68 27.90 50.03
N GLN A 204 24.50 28.98 49.27
CA GLN A 204 25.08 30.29 49.58
C GLN A 204 24.53 30.86 50.87
N GLU A 205 23.22 30.77 51.11
CA GLU A 205 22.58 31.20 52.34
C GLU A 205 23.10 30.40 53.54
N ALA A 206 23.24 29.07 53.40
CA ALA A 206 23.81 28.22 54.44
C ALA A 206 25.28 28.56 54.73
N GLN A 207 26.08 28.89 53.71
CA GLN A 207 27.45 29.34 53.88
C GLN A 207 27.53 30.67 54.60
N GLN A 208 26.65 31.64 54.28
CA GLN A 208 26.59 32.90 54.97
C GLN A 208 26.22 32.74 56.44
N GLN A 209 25.19 31.96 56.75
CA GLN A 209 24.80 31.63 58.10
C GLN A 209 25.89 30.92 58.89
N ALA A 210 26.60 30.00 58.26
CA ALA A 210 27.75 29.31 58.86
C ALA A 210 28.87 30.29 59.17
N GLN A 211 29.16 31.24 58.26
CA GLN A 211 30.16 32.32 58.52
C GLN A 211 29.75 33.23 59.62
N GLU A 212 28.49 33.64 59.70
CA GLU A 212 27.99 34.47 60.83
C GLU A 212 28.13 33.72 62.14
N LEU A 213 27.82 32.43 62.19
CA LEU A 213 27.93 31.57 63.35
C LEU A 213 29.40 31.39 63.79
N ILE A 214 30.31 31.20 62.85
CA ILE A 214 31.75 31.16 63.08
C ILE A 214 32.23 32.52 63.66
N ASN A 215 31.82 33.64 63.07
CA ASN A 215 32.23 34.93 63.55
C ASN A 215 31.71 35.23 65.00
N PHE A 216 30.46 34.80 65.26
CA PHE A 216 29.88 34.95 66.62
C PHE A 216 30.62 34.08 67.64
N GLN A 217 30.94 32.83 67.34
CA GLN A 217 31.69 31.98 68.23
C GLN A 217 33.14 32.51 68.43
N MET A 218 33.79 33.04 67.42
CA MET A 218 35.10 33.68 67.51
C MET A 218 35.06 34.88 68.44
N GLN A 219 34.01 35.73 68.39
CA GLN A 219 33.87 36.84 69.35
C GLN A 219 33.66 36.34 70.76
N GLN A 220 32.94 35.28 71.01
CA GLN A 220 32.77 34.67 72.33
C GLN A 220 34.11 34.11 72.88
N ILE A 221 34.92 33.45 72.07
CA ILE A 221 36.24 32.93 72.46
C ILE A 221 37.17 34.14 72.84
N GLN A 222 37.17 35.18 72.03
CA GLN A 222 37.94 36.37 72.34
C GLN A 222 37.52 37.07 73.64
N GLN A 223 36.19 37.07 73.97
CA GLN A 223 35.68 37.67 75.22
C GLN A 223 35.95 36.80 76.47
N SER A 224 36.04 35.44 76.28
CA SER A 224 36.25 34.51 77.41
C SER A 224 37.72 34.39 77.86
N GLY A 225 38.68 34.96 77.14
CA GLY A 225 40.09 34.99 77.52
C GLY A 225 40.76 33.59 77.56
N GLN A 226 40.17 32.58 76.96
CA GLN A 226 40.77 31.26 76.81
C GLN A 226 41.74 31.24 75.62
N GLU A 227 43.00 30.84 75.86
CA GLU A 227 43.93 30.50 74.79
C GLU A 227 43.47 29.16 74.16
N VAL A 228 42.82 29.26 73.01
CA VAL A 228 42.43 28.06 72.18
C VAL A 228 43.46 27.97 71.08
N ASP A 229 43.90 26.74 70.83
CA ASP A 229 44.93 26.41 69.84
C ASP A 229 44.39 26.69 68.41
N GLU A 230 45.19 27.25 67.53
CA GLU A 230 44.77 27.57 66.12
C GLU A 230 44.24 26.40 65.39
N GLU A 231 44.74 25.19 65.65
CA GLU A 231 44.24 23.93 65.03
C GLU A 231 42.81 23.59 65.49
N GLN A 232 42.49 23.87 66.75
CA GLN A 232 41.11 23.63 67.26
C GLN A 232 40.10 24.59 66.65
N ILE A 233 40.51 25.86 66.42
CA ILE A 233 39.68 26.87 65.76
C ILE A 233 39.39 26.42 64.29
N GLN A 234 40.41 25.99 63.57
CA GLN A 234 40.22 25.50 62.18
C GLN A 234 39.33 24.25 62.12
N GLN A 235 39.48 23.30 63.05
CA GLN A 235 38.60 22.14 63.10
C GLN A 235 37.13 22.49 63.39
N MET A 236 36.92 23.45 64.30
CA MET A 236 35.56 23.92 64.62
C MET A 236 34.93 24.66 63.42
N GLN A 237 35.68 25.52 62.75
CA GLN A 237 35.23 26.17 61.52
C GLN A 237 34.84 25.20 60.43
N GLN A 238 35.68 24.16 60.21
CA GLN A 238 35.40 23.10 59.25
C GLN A 238 34.16 22.27 59.64
N GLN A 239 33.96 21.97 60.92
CA GLN A 239 32.76 21.22 61.38
C GLN A 239 31.50 22.03 61.18
N ILE A 240 31.49 23.33 61.54
CA ILE A 240 30.31 24.19 61.33
C ILE A 240 29.98 24.32 59.84
N MET A 241 31.01 24.50 59.00
CA MET A 241 30.82 24.59 57.57
C MET A 241 30.30 23.28 56.98
N GLN A 242 30.86 22.14 57.40
CA GLN A 242 30.37 20.82 56.97
C GLN A 242 28.96 20.54 57.46
N GLN A 243 28.63 20.89 58.68
CA GLN A 243 27.28 20.69 59.22
C GLN A 243 26.27 21.55 58.46
N ALA A 244 26.54 22.83 58.23
CA ALA A 244 25.69 23.72 57.47
C ALA A 244 25.46 23.24 56.04
N MET A 245 26.50 22.70 55.38
CA MET A 245 26.38 22.15 54.02
C MET A 245 25.63 20.82 54.01
N SER A 246 25.72 19.97 55.04
CA SER A 246 25.02 18.71 55.14
C SER A 246 23.51 18.84 55.39
N GLU A 247 23.09 19.97 55.97
CA GLU A 247 21.67 20.28 56.23
C GLU A 247 20.93 20.82 55.00
N VAL A 248 21.65 21.26 53.96
CA VAL A 248 21.04 21.78 52.72
C VAL A 248 20.45 20.64 51.91
N GLN A 249 19.13 20.54 51.90
CA GLN A 249 18.43 19.63 51.02
C GLN A 249 18.34 20.21 49.58
N PRO A 250 18.61 19.44 48.54
CA PRO A 250 18.47 19.91 47.17
C PRO A 250 17.03 20.30 46.88
N ALA A 251 16.85 21.44 46.25
CA ALA A 251 15.53 21.87 45.81
C ALA A 251 15.10 21.09 44.59
N MET A 252 13.88 20.56 44.59
CA MET A 252 13.30 19.78 43.49
C MET A 252 12.02 20.47 43.02
N TYR A 253 11.95 20.75 41.72
CA TYR A 253 10.79 21.37 41.10
C TYR A 253 10.26 20.54 39.95
N LYS A 254 8.95 20.65 39.70
CA LYS A 254 8.26 19.96 38.60
C LYS A 254 7.48 20.96 37.74
N PRO A 255 7.30 20.68 36.44
CA PRO A 255 6.39 21.44 35.62
C PRO A 255 4.95 21.01 35.89
N VAL A 256 4.06 21.94 36.21
CA VAL A 256 2.62 21.71 36.41
C VAL A 256 1.84 22.46 35.34
N PRO A 257 0.95 21.79 34.60
CA PRO A 257 0.15 22.44 33.57
C PRO A 257 -0.90 23.36 34.19
N VAL A 258 -0.86 24.65 33.89
CA VAL A 258 -1.79 25.65 34.41
C VAL A 258 -2.89 25.98 33.42
N LYS A 259 -2.56 26.09 32.15
CA LYS A 259 -3.50 26.49 31.13
C LYS A 259 -3.32 25.61 29.89
N ARG A 260 -4.44 25.07 29.38
CA ARG A 260 -4.48 24.38 28.09
C ARG A 260 -5.20 25.27 27.09
N SER A 261 -4.53 25.61 26.02
CA SER A 261 -5.09 26.28 24.85
C SER A 261 -4.68 25.50 23.61
N ASN A 262 -5.40 25.71 22.53
CA ASN A 262 -5.00 25.12 21.24
C ASN A 262 -4.33 26.21 20.43
N LYS A 263 -3.21 25.87 19.83
CA LYS A 263 -2.47 26.73 18.91
C LYS A 263 -2.37 26.06 17.55
N TRP A 264 -2.62 26.82 16.51
CA TRP A 264 -2.37 26.35 15.14
C TRP A 264 -0.87 26.33 14.88
N ILE A 265 -0.36 25.14 14.58
CA ILE A 265 1.04 24.94 14.21
C ILE A 265 1.07 24.50 12.76
N THR A 266 1.92 25.10 11.95
CA THR A 266 2.19 24.64 10.60
C THR A 266 3.10 23.43 10.67
N LYS A 267 2.55 22.25 10.38
CA LYS A 267 3.30 21.00 10.25
C LYS A 267 3.72 20.84 8.80
N GLU A 268 5.00 20.69 8.56
CA GLU A 268 5.51 20.29 7.25
C GLU A 268 5.43 18.77 7.14
N ILE A 269 4.67 18.30 6.15
CA ILE A 269 4.62 16.89 5.77
C ILE A 269 5.60 16.71 4.63
N ASN A 270 6.53 15.79 4.81
CA ASN A 270 7.61 15.52 3.88
C ASN A 270 7.90 14.03 3.94
N LYS A 271 7.20 13.25 3.10
CA LYS A 271 7.23 11.79 3.11
C LYS A 271 7.19 11.22 1.70
N PRO A 272 7.73 10.00 1.49
CA PRO A 272 7.57 9.32 0.22
C PRO A 272 6.08 9.00 -0.03
N ASP A 273 5.72 9.01 -1.30
CA ASP A 273 4.42 8.56 -1.79
C ASP A 273 4.66 7.46 -2.83
N VAL A 274 4.10 6.28 -2.58
CA VAL A 274 4.19 5.15 -3.51
C VAL A 274 2.80 4.63 -3.79
N GLU A 275 2.40 4.72 -5.03
CA GLU A 275 1.07 4.33 -5.49
C GLU A 275 1.18 3.18 -6.49
N VAL A 276 0.27 2.20 -6.37
CA VAL A 276 0.08 1.16 -7.39
C VAL A 276 -0.95 1.67 -8.39
N LEU A 277 -0.51 1.88 -9.62
CA LEU A 277 -1.34 2.42 -10.69
C LEU A 277 -2.25 1.36 -11.30
N ASP A 278 -3.43 1.78 -11.75
CA ASP A 278 -4.30 0.97 -12.61
C ASP A 278 -3.61 0.76 -13.99
N TYR A 279 -3.82 -0.40 -14.57
CA TYR A 279 -3.26 -0.74 -15.88
C TYR A 279 -3.65 0.25 -17.01
N ARG A 280 -4.69 1.05 -16.81
CA ARG A 280 -5.17 2.07 -17.76
C ARG A 280 -4.46 3.42 -17.64
N ASP A 281 -3.67 3.60 -16.58
CA ASP A 281 -3.16 4.92 -16.19
C ASP A 281 -1.78 5.22 -16.75
N LEU A 282 -1.01 4.20 -17.16
CA LEU A 282 0.32 4.40 -17.71
C LEU A 282 0.40 3.97 -19.17
N MET A 283 0.83 4.89 -20.02
CA MET A 283 1.18 4.64 -21.42
C MET A 283 2.69 4.65 -21.57
N VAL A 284 3.24 3.64 -22.23
CA VAL A 284 4.69 3.51 -22.47
C VAL A 284 4.97 3.57 -23.96
N ASP A 285 6.08 4.17 -24.35
CA ASP A 285 6.53 4.19 -25.73
C ASP A 285 6.58 2.77 -26.34
N PRO A 286 5.80 2.49 -27.39
CA PRO A 286 5.78 1.17 -28.03
C PRO A 286 7.12 0.82 -28.71
N GLY A 287 7.98 1.83 -28.99
CA GLY A 287 9.31 1.62 -29.59
C GLY A 287 10.31 0.91 -28.66
N CYS A 288 10.04 0.83 -27.36
CA CYS A 288 10.95 0.22 -26.39
C CYS A 288 11.06 -1.32 -26.49
N MET A 289 10.14 -1.99 -27.21
CA MET A 289 10.18 -3.43 -27.48
C MET A 289 10.39 -4.31 -26.20
N GLY A 290 9.75 -3.94 -25.11
CA GLY A 290 9.80 -4.69 -23.84
C GLY A 290 10.97 -4.30 -22.91
N ASP A 291 11.86 -3.41 -23.34
CA ASP A 291 12.93 -2.88 -22.51
C ASP A 291 12.60 -1.44 -22.07
N VAL A 292 12.04 -1.32 -20.87
CA VAL A 292 11.60 -0.04 -20.29
C VAL A 292 12.71 1.01 -20.29
N SER A 293 13.98 0.60 -20.20
CA SER A 293 15.12 1.51 -20.20
C SER A 293 15.36 2.22 -21.55
N LYS A 294 14.77 1.70 -22.62
CA LYS A 294 14.83 2.27 -23.99
C LYS A 294 13.61 3.10 -24.36
N ALA A 295 12.64 3.21 -23.47
CA ALA A 295 11.46 4.03 -23.72
C ALA A 295 11.88 5.50 -23.82
N GLU A 296 11.46 6.15 -24.90
CA GLU A 296 11.71 7.58 -25.10
C GLU A 296 10.76 8.42 -24.24
N TYR A 297 9.58 7.90 -23.95
CA TYR A 297 8.61 8.57 -23.10
C TYR A 297 7.69 7.59 -22.36
N MET A 298 7.13 8.07 -21.26
CA MET A 298 6.03 7.48 -20.53
C MET A 298 5.01 8.56 -20.18
N ILE A 299 3.73 8.25 -20.29
CA ILE A 299 2.66 9.21 -20.03
C ILE A 299 1.76 8.64 -18.94
N TYR A 300 1.70 9.33 -17.82
CA TYR A 300 0.82 9.01 -16.72
C TYR A 300 -0.45 9.85 -16.82
N VAL A 301 -1.58 9.18 -16.78
CA VAL A 301 -2.89 9.81 -16.88
C VAL A 301 -3.60 9.68 -15.56
N PHE A 302 -3.95 10.79 -14.94
CA PHE A 302 -4.59 10.80 -13.63
C PHE A 302 -5.73 11.79 -13.55
N ASP A 303 -6.69 11.45 -12.71
CA ASP A 303 -7.82 12.31 -12.43
C ASP A 303 -7.53 13.16 -11.20
N THR A 304 -7.82 14.44 -11.34
CA THR A 304 -7.56 15.45 -10.32
C THR A 304 -8.68 16.48 -10.29
N CYS A 305 -8.58 17.46 -9.44
CA CYS A 305 -9.43 18.65 -9.47
C CYS A 305 -8.58 19.92 -9.41
N LYS A 306 -9.16 21.07 -9.80
CA LYS A 306 -8.44 22.35 -9.79
C LYS A 306 -7.90 22.70 -8.40
N ALA A 307 -8.63 22.34 -7.33
CA ALA A 307 -8.21 22.57 -5.95
C ALA A 307 -6.93 21.81 -5.57
N ASP A 308 -6.82 20.55 -6.01
CA ASP A 308 -5.65 19.72 -5.75
C ASP A 308 -4.42 20.20 -6.52
N LEU A 309 -4.59 20.62 -7.78
CA LEU A 309 -3.51 21.24 -8.57
C LEU A 309 -2.98 22.52 -7.93
N ILE A 310 -3.88 23.37 -7.40
CA ILE A 310 -3.49 24.59 -6.65
C ILE A 310 -2.72 24.22 -5.38
N LYS A 311 -3.20 23.21 -4.64
CA LYS A 311 -2.57 22.74 -3.39
C LYS A 311 -1.16 22.19 -3.63
N ALA A 312 -0.94 21.49 -4.74
CA ALA A 312 0.37 20.95 -5.10
C ALA A 312 1.42 22.04 -5.36
N GLY A 313 1.01 23.23 -5.82
CA GLY A 313 1.87 24.42 -5.93
C GLY A 313 2.95 24.37 -7.03
N ILE A 314 3.01 23.29 -7.81
CA ILE A 314 3.99 23.09 -8.90
C ILE A 314 3.40 23.39 -10.28
N TYR A 315 2.09 23.61 -10.37
CA TYR A 315 1.39 23.83 -11.62
C TYR A 315 1.08 25.31 -11.84
N THR A 316 1.15 25.72 -13.09
CA THR A 316 0.88 27.09 -13.56
C THR A 316 -0.27 27.09 -14.57
N ASN A 317 -0.71 28.26 -15.05
CA ASN A 317 -1.79 28.40 -16.05
C ASN A 317 -3.15 27.77 -15.67
N LEU A 318 -3.40 27.56 -14.38
CA LEU A 318 -4.61 26.88 -13.89
C LEU A 318 -5.92 27.64 -14.20
N ASP A 319 -5.84 28.93 -14.53
CA ASP A 319 -7.00 29.75 -14.91
C ASP A 319 -7.44 29.54 -16.36
N HIS A 320 -6.59 28.92 -17.18
CA HIS A 320 -6.85 28.64 -18.58
C HIS A 320 -7.24 27.19 -18.85
N ILE A 321 -7.41 26.38 -17.82
CA ILE A 321 -7.87 24.99 -17.96
C ILE A 321 -9.30 25.01 -18.47
N GLU A 322 -9.52 24.37 -19.61
CA GLU A 322 -10.85 24.09 -20.13
C GLU A 322 -11.48 22.99 -19.26
N ASP A 323 -12.71 23.26 -18.81
CA ASP A 323 -13.46 22.36 -17.90
C ASP A 323 -13.99 21.09 -18.59
N GLU A 324 -13.66 20.87 -19.85
CA GLU A 324 -14.17 19.75 -20.64
C GLU A 324 -13.09 18.67 -20.80
N THR A 325 -13.46 17.44 -20.47
CA THR A 325 -12.65 16.27 -20.80
C THR A 325 -12.62 16.12 -22.32
N PRO A 326 -11.44 16.01 -22.94
CA PRO A 326 -11.36 16.01 -24.38
C PRO A 326 -12.04 14.78 -25.00
N ALA A 327 -12.80 14.99 -26.08
CA ALA A 327 -13.52 13.92 -26.78
C ALA A 327 -12.62 12.82 -27.40
N TRP A 328 -11.29 13.01 -27.41
CA TRP A 328 -10.33 12.04 -27.91
C TRP A 328 -9.87 11.02 -26.85
N ASP A 329 -10.31 11.17 -25.58
CA ASP A 329 -10.01 10.22 -24.50
C ASP A 329 -11.22 9.32 -24.24
N ASP A 330 -11.03 8.01 -24.42
CA ASP A 330 -12.06 6.99 -24.18
C ASP A 330 -12.49 6.89 -22.70
N ARG A 331 -11.76 7.51 -21.78
CA ARG A 331 -12.08 7.59 -20.35
C ARG A 331 -13.28 8.50 -20.04
N TYR A 332 -13.70 9.33 -20.99
CA TYR A 332 -14.83 10.27 -20.85
C TYR A 332 -16.09 9.63 -20.25
N TYR A 333 -16.33 8.36 -20.56
CA TYR A 333 -17.52 7.65 -20.09
C TYR A 333 -17.50 7.26 -18.61
N MET A 334 -16.36 7.29 -17.93
CA MET A 334 -16.27 6.95 -16.52
C MET A 334 -16.79 8.07 -15.59
N TYR A 335 -16.88 9.31 -16.08
CA TYR A 335 -17.23 10.49 -15.28
C TYR A 335 -18.48 11.22 -15.81
N ALA A 336 -19.44 10.48 -16.34
CA ALA A 336 -20.72 11.05 -16.79
C ALA A 336 -21.44 11.87 -15.70
N ASP A 337 -21.22 11.52 -14.42
CA ASP A 337 -21.75 12.22 -13.23
C ASP A 337 -20.66 13.02 -12.50
N ASN A 338 -20.13 14.06 -13.15
CA ASN A 338 -19.15 14.94 -12.52
C ASN A 338 -19.77 15.86 -11.46
N PHE A 339 -18.99 16.29 -10.47
CA PHE A 339 -19.45 17.22 -9.44
C PHE A 339 -19.84 18.58 -10.04
N LYS A 340 -20.92 19.18 -9.53
CA LYS A 340 -21.37 20.52 -9.93
C LYS A 340 -20.51 21.64 -9.35
N ASP A 341 -19.84 21.37 -8.23
CA ASP A 341 -18.95 22.29 -7.56
C ASP A 341 -17.63 22.41 -8.36
N PRO A 342 -17.26 23.60 -8.82
CA PRO A 342 -16.03 23.81 -9.61
C PRO A 342 -14.75 23.35 -8.91
N ALA A 343 -14.70 23.47 -7.57
CA ALA A 343 -13.51 23.08 -6.81
C ALA A 343 -13.28 21.56 -6.78
N ARG A 344 -14.38 20.78 -6.85
CA ARG A 344 -14.35 19.31 -6.83
C ARG A 344 -14.57 18.69 -8.21
N LYS A 345 -14.79 19.49 -9.23
CA LYS A 345 -14.98 19.01 -10.59
C LYS A 345 -13.73 18.27 -11.05
N ARG A 346 -13.91 16.99 -11.40
CA ARG A 346 -12.80 16.15 -11.86
C ARG A 346 -12.40 16.51 -13.27
N ILE A 347 -11.12 16.58 -13.47
CA ILE A 347 -10.43 16.82 -14.74
C ILE A 347 -9.35 15.78 -14.91
N THR A 348 -9.10 15.35 -16.13
CA THR A 348 -8.03 14.40 -16.44
C THR A 348 -6.78 15.17 -16.84
N ALA A 349 -5.68 14.89 -16.14
CA ALA A 349 -4.35 15.45 -16.43
C ALA A 349 -3.44 14.38 -17.02
N TYR A 350 -2.57 14.80 -17.91
CA TYR A 350 -1.59 13.98 -18.62
C TYR A 350 -0.20 14.44 -18.24
N GLU A 351 0.56 13.60 -17.58
CA GLU A 351 1.93 13.86 -17.16
C GLU A 351 2.90 13.07 -18.03
N TYR A 352 3.63 13.78 -18.87
CA TYR A 352 4.60 13.25 -19.82
C TYR A 352 6.00 13.26 -19.20
N TRP A 353 6.63 12.12 -19.15
CA TRP A 353 8.02 11.92 -18.74
C TRP A 353 8.79 11.39 -19.93
N GLY A 354 9.69 12.17 -20.49
CA GLY A 354 10.39 11.73 -21.69
C GLY A 354 11.64 12.53 -22.02
N ASN A 355 12.26 12.15 -23.12
CA ASN A 355 13.45 12.79 -23.64
C ASN A 355 13.06 13.79 -24.74
N TRP A 356 13.56 15.02 -24.65
CA TRP A 356 13.27 16.08 -25.60
C TRP A 356 14.53 16.87 -25.97
N ASP A 357 14.65 17.30 -27.22
CA ASP A 357 15.72 18.21 -27.65
C ASP A 357 15.31 19.66 -27.35
N ILE A 358 15.61 20.15 -26.16
CA ILE A 358 15.22 21.48 -25.67
C ILE A 358 15.99 22.62 -26.35
N ASN A 359 17.18 22.33 -26.87
CA ASN A 359 18.09 23.33 -27.50
C ASN A 359 17.98 23.35 -29.03
N GLY A 360 17.44 22.30 -29.62
CA GLY A 360 17.45 22.12 -31.09
C GLY A 360 18.86 21.83 -31.64
N ASP A 361 19.70 21.18 -30.85
CA ASP A 361 21.08 20.81 -31.19
C ASP A 361 21.25 19.29 -31.42
N GLY A 362 20.17 18.52 -31.32
CA GLY A 362 20.16 17.06 -31.46
C GLY A 362 20.50 16.30 -30.17
N THR A 363 20.67 16.98 -29.03
CA THR A 363 20.89 16.36 -27.75
C THR A 363 19.56 16.14 -27.02
N LYS A 364 19.38 14.95 -26.43
CA LYS A 364 18.17 14.61 -25.67
C LYS A 364 18.36 14.94 -24.20
N THR A 365 17.38 15.65 -23.63
CA THR A 365 17.34 15.99 -22.22
C THR A 365 16.05 15.44 -21.61
N ALA A 366 16.12 14.83 -20.42
CA ALA A 366 14.95 14.32 -19.72
C ALA A 366 14.10 15.48 -19.18
N ILE A 367 12.83 15.49 -19.55
CA ILE A 367 11.85 16.52 -19.17
C ILE A 367 10.63 15.90 -18.50
N VAL A 368 9.89 16.74 -17.78
CA VAL A 368 8.52 16.46 -17.35
C VAL A 368 7.61 17.57 -17.85
N ALA A 369 6.50 17.21 -18.46
CA ALA A 369 5.48 18.14 -18.92
C ALA A 369 4.10 17.63 -18.54
N THR A 370 3.23 18.51 -18.02
CA THR A 370 1.87 18.15 -17.67
C THR A 370 0.89 19.06 -18.38
N PHE A 371 -0.15 18.48 -18.96
CA PHE A 371 -1.19 19.24 -19.65
C PHE A 371 -2.60 18.75 -19.30
N VAL A 372 -3.56 19.66 -19.40
CA VAL A 372 -5.00 19.38 -19.24
C VAL A 372 -5.72 19.95 -20.44
N GLY A 373 -6.45 19.11 -21.17
CA GLY A 373 -7.12 19.53 -22.40
C GLY A 373 -6.12 20.07 -23.43
N SER A 374 -6.17 21.37 -23.72
CA SER A 374 -5.25 22.08 -24.64
C SER A 374 -4.23 22.97 -23.91
N THR A 375 -4.21 22.95 -22.57
CA THR A 375 -3.41 23.85 -21.75
C THR A 375 -2.25 23.13 -21.10
N MET A 376 -1.01 23.63 -21.35
CA MET A 376 0.19 23.20 -20.62
C MET A 376 0.19 23.83 -19.23
N ILE A 377 0.28 23.01 -18.19
CA ILE A 377 0.27 23.47 -16.79
C ILE A 377 1.61 23.27 -16.08
N ARG A 378 2.51 22.44 -16.63
CA ARG A 378 3.87 22.22 -16.13
C ARG A 378 4.79 21.86 -17.29
N CYS A 379 5.99 22.42 -17.33
CA CYS A 379 7.06 22.00 -18.25
C CYS A 379 8.39 22.36 -17.61
N GLU A 380 9.20 21.37 -17.28
CA GLU A 380 10.50 21.56 -16.62
C GLU A 380 11.44 20.37 -16.89
N LEU A 381 12.71 20.50 -16.49
CA LEU A 381 13.65 19.39 -16.50
C LEU A 381 13.21 18.33 -15.48
N ASN A 382 13.50 17.08 -15.79
CA ASN A 382 13.21 16.00 -14.85
C ASN A 382 13.91 16.27 -13.50
N PRO A 383 13.15 16.43 -12.40
CA PRO A 383 13.69 16.78 -11.10
C PRO A 383 14.43 15.64 -10.40
N PHE A 384 14.26 14.39 -10.86
CA PHE A 384 14.90 13.24 -10.25
C PHE A 384 16.41 13.19 -10.56
N PRO A 385 17.26 12.88 -9.57
CA PRO A 385 18.71 12.82 -9.75
C PRO A 385 19.18 11.80 -10.80
N ASP A 386 18.41 10.73 -11.01
CA ASP A 386 18.70 9.67 -11.98
C ASP A 386 18.19 10.01 -13.40
N HIS A 387 17.50 11.13 -13.58
CA HIS A 387 16.87 11.58 -14.81
C HIS A 387 15.94 10.54 -15.46
N LYS A 388 15.41 9.60 -14.67
CA LYS A 388 14.47 8.56 -15.13
C LYS A 388 13.04 8.89 -14.73
N PRO A 389 12.04 8.35 -15.45
CA PRO A 389 10.65 8.42 -15.03
C PRO A 389 10.42 7.75 -13.66
N PRO A 390 9.48 8.25 -12.85
CA PRO A 390 9.22 7.72 -11.50
C PRO A 390 8.41 6.42 -11.48
N PHE A 391 8.40 5.66 -12.56
CA PHE A 391 7.61 4.45 -12.68
C PHE A 391 8.47 3.19 -12.57
N VAL A 392 7.91 2.18 -11.90
CA VAL A 392 8.48 0.83 -11.82
C VAL A 392 7.45 -0.14 -12.37
N ILE A 393 7.80 -0.82 -13.47
CA ILE A 393 6.91 -1.75 -14.17
C ILE A 393 7.41 -3.16 -13.94
N VAL A 394 6.57 -4.01 -13.36
CA VAL A 394 6.93 -5.38 -12.96
C VAL A 394 6.00 -6.38 -13.63
N PRO A 395 6.47 -7.07 -14.69
CA PRO A 395 5.69 -8.12 -15.34
C PRO A 395 5.65 -9.38 -14.46
N TYR A 396 4.47 -9.94 -14.27
CA TYR A 396 4.25 -11.17 -13.52
C TYR A 396 4.80 -12.40 -14.28
N LEU A 397 4.25 -12.70 -15.46
CA LEU A 397 4.83 -13.64 -16.41
C LEU A 397 5.28 -12.84 -17.64
N PRO A 398 6.59 -12.63 -17.83
CA PRO A 398 7.10 -11.77 -18.90
C PRO A 398 6.83 -12.36 -20.29
N VAL A 399 6.38 -11.51 -21.20
CA VAL A 399 6.16 -11.82 -22.60
C VAL A 399 7.28 -11.21 -23.44
N LYS A 400 7.77 -11.93 -24.43
CA LYS A 400 8.84 -11.45 -25.31
C LYS A 400 8.42 -10.20 -26.08
N ASN A 401 9.28 -9.19 -26.10
CA ASN A 401 9.06 -7.90 -26.78
C ASN A 401 7.86 -7.10 -26.25
N SER A 402 7.37 -7.40 -25.04
CA SER A 402 6.31 -6.67 -24.37
C SER A 402 6.81 -6.15 -23.03
N VAL A 403 6.44 -4.94 -22.67
CA VAL A 403 6.62 -4.39 -21.32
C VAL A 403 5.64 -5.08 -20.35
N TRP A 404 4.52 -5.52 -20.90
CA TRP A 404 3.40 -6.10 -20.17
C TRP A 404 3.56 -7.62 -20.07
N GLY A 405 3.24 -8.16 -18.91
CA GLY A 405 3.22 -9.58 -18.63
C GLY A 405 1.81 -10.18 -18.74
N GLU A 406 1.72 -11.47 -18.51
CA GLU A 406 0.46 -12.22 -18.47
C GLU A 406 0.16 -12.70 -17.05
N PRO A 407 -1.13 -12.73 -16.63
CA PRO A 407 -1.56 -13.30 -15.35
C PRO A 407 -1.74 -14.82 -15.44
N ASP A 408 -1.89 -15.48 -14.28
CA ASP A 408 -2.29 -16.90 -14.23
C ASP A 408 -3.66 -17.11 -14.90
N GLY A 409 -4.53 -16.10 -14.92
CA GLY A 409 -5.84 -16.15 -15.58
C GLY A 409 -5.77 -16.41 -17.08
N ALA A 410 -4.72 -15.93 -17.76
CA ALA A 410 -4.49 -16.19 -19.18
C ALA A 410 -4.26 -17.69 -19.46
N LEU A 411 -3.59 -18.39 -18.53
CA LEU A 411 -3.30 -19.82 -18.67
C LEU A 411 -4.50 -20.70 -18.31
N LEU A 412 -5.41 -20.23 -17.48
CA LEU A 412 -6.50 -21.01 -16.88
C LEU A 412 -7.86 -20.79 -17.52
N GLY A 413 -7.97 -19.83 -18.46
CA GLY A 413 -9.24 -19.47 -19.08
C GLY A 413 -9.98 -20.66 -19.67
N ASP A 414 -9.30 -21.47 -20.49
CA ASP A 414 -9.87 -22.64 -21.13
C ASP A 414 -10.26 -23.73 -20.12
N ASN A 415 -9.42 -23.98 -19.12
CA ASN A 415 -9.73 -24.95 -18.07
C ASN A 415 -11.00 -24.56 -17.30
N GLN A 416 -11.16 -23.28 -16.96
CA GLN A 416 -12.37 -22.77 -16.29
C GLN A 416 -13.61 -22.88 -17.18
N ALA A 417 -13.47 -22.57 -18.47
CA ALA A 417 -14.58 -22.67 -19.43
C ALA A 417 -15.06 -24.11 -19.59
N ILE A 418 -14.13 -25.07 -19.72
CA ILE A 418 -14.44 -26.51 -19.86
C ILE A 418 -15.12 -27.04 -18.58
N ILE A 419 -14.55 -26.75 -17.39
CA ILE A 419 -15.15 -27.15 -16.10
C ILE A 419 -16.56 -26.59 -15.99
N GLY A 420 -16.76 -25.32 -16.35
CA GLY A 420 -18.07 -24.67 -16.32
C GLY A 420 -19.08 -25.34 -17.25
N ALA A 421 -18.70 -25.65 -18.49
CA ALA A 421 -19.56 -26.34 -19.47
C ALA A 421 -19.98 -27.74 -18.98
N VAL A 422 -19.02 -28.54 -18.49
CA VAL A 422 -19.29 -29.86 -17.94
C VAL A 422 -20.19 -29.80 -16.72
N THR A 423 -19.93 -28.88 -15.80
CA THR A 423 -20.73 -28.69 -14.57
C THR A 423 -22.18 -28.30 -14.90
N ARG A 424 -22.39 -27.36 -15.83
CA ARG A 424 -23.75 -26.99 -16.28
C ARG A 424 -24.48 -28.20 -16.91
N GLY A 425 -23.81 -28.93 -17.79
CA GLY A 425 -24.38 -30.14 -18.40
C GLY A 425 -24.78 -31.19 -17.37
N MET A 426 -23.96 -31.42 -16.34
CA MET A 426 -24.27 -32.34 -15.26
C MET A 426 -25.48 -31.86 -14.43
N ILE A 427 -25.56 -30.57 -14.09
CA ILE A 427 -26.70 -30.01 -13.34
C ILE A 427 -28.01 -30.12 -14.18
N ASP A 428 -27.95 -29.82 -15.47
CA ASP A 428 -29.10 -29.90 -16.36
C ASP A 428 -29.60 -31.35 -16.50
N LEU A 429 -28.67 -32.31 -16.58
CA LEU A 429 -29.01 -33.74 -16.61
C LEU A 429 -29.63 -34.19 -15.29
N LEU A 430 -29.07 -33.79 -14.15
CA LEU A 430 -29.65 -34.05 -12.84
C LEU A 430 -31.05 -33.48 -12.70
N GLY A 431 -31.25 -32.24 -13.16
CA GLY A 431 -32.56 -31.59 -13.14
C GLY A 431 -33.61 -32.37 -13.97
N LYS A 432 -33.23 -32.85 -15.13
CA LYS A 432 -34.09 -33.72 -15.97
C LYS A 432 -34.34 -35.07 -15.33
N SER A 433 -33.34 -35.69 -14.72
CA SER A 433 -33.47 -36.97 -14.04
C SER A 433 -34.35 -36.89 -12.80
N ALA A 434 -34.22 -35.80 -12.01
CA ALA A 434 -35.05 -35.55 -10.81
C ALA A 434 -36.53 -35.27 -11.15
N ASN A 435 -36.78 -34.64 -12.30
CA ASN A 435 -38.12 -34.28 -12.79
C ASN A 435 -38.55 -35.22 -13.90
N SER A 436 -38.47 -36.56 -13.63
CA SER A 436 -38.83 -37.58 -14.62
C SER A 436 -40.23 -37.33 -15.20
N GLN A 437 -40.30 -37.26 -16.53
CA GLN A 437 -41.58 -37.07 -17.23
C GLN A 437 -42.27 -38.43 -17.39
N THR A 438 -43.54 -38.46 -17.03
CA THR A 438 -44.40 -39.59 -17.24
C THR A 438 -45.38 -39.28 -18.36
N GLY A 439 -45.28 -39.99 -19.43
CA GLY A 439 -46.27 -39.93 -20.51
C GLY A 439 -47.46 -40.86 -20.22
N VAL A 440 -48.65 -40.34 -20.27
CA VAL A 440 -49.90 -41.11 -20.13
C VAL A 440 -50.67 -41.09 -21.44
N ALA A 441 -51.01 -42.24 -21.97
CA ALA A 441 -51.75 -42.33 -23.21
C ALA A 441 -53.10 -41.61 -23.13
N ALA A 442 -53.46 -40.88 -24.21
CA ALA A 442 -54.71 -40.15 -24.26
C ALA A 442 -55.91 -41.10 -24.11
N GLY A 443 -56.80 -40.80 -23.16
CA GLY A 443 -57.96 -41.63 -22.86
C GLY A 443 -57.76 -42.79 -21.89
N MET A 444 -56.53 -42.97 -21.36
CA MET A 444 -56.26 -43.98 -20.34
C MET A 444 -56.81 -43.63 -18.97
N LEU A 445 -56.68 -42.37 -18.58
CA LEU A 445 -57.13 -41.80 -17.31
C LEU A 445 -58.19 -40.71 -17.59
N ASP A 446 -59.30 -40.73 -16.85
CA ASP A 446 -60.21 -39.61 -16.84
C ASP A 446 -59.66 -38.44 -16.00
N SER A 447 -60.32 -37.31 -16.00
CA SER A 447 -59.86 -36.10 -15.32
C SER A 447 -59.71 -36.24 -13.80
N VAL A 448 -60.46 -37.14 -13.16
CA VAL A 448 -60.40 -37.42 -11.72
C VAL A 448 -59.25 -38.36 -11.41
N ASN A 449 -59.13 -39.43 -12.17
CA ASN A 449 -58.06 -40.42 -11.97
C ASN A 449 -56.69 -39.86 -12.39
N ARG A 450 -56.61 -38.92 -13.33
CA ARG A 450 -55.41 -38.19 -13.67
C ARG A 450 -54.88 -37.35 -12.48
N LYS A 451 -55.80 -36.64 -11.79
CA LYS A 451 -55.45 -35.90 -10.58
C LYS A 451 -55.01 -36.82 -9.42
N ARG A 452 -55.62 -38.03 -9.31
CA ARG A 452 -55.19 -39.03 -8.34
C ARG A 452 -53.80 -39.58 -8.64
N PHE A 453 -53.55 -39.88 -9.90
CA PHE A 453 -52.25 -40.35 -10.39
C PHE A 453 -51.14 -39.31 -10.11
N GLU A 454 -51.38 -38.03 -10.42
CA GLU A 454 -50.46 -36.91 -10.15
C GLU A 454 -50.17 -36.76 -8.65
N LYS A 455 -51.12 -37.10 -7.77
CA LYS A 455 -50.98 -37.05 -6.32
C LYS A 455 -50.46 -38.35 -5.66
N GLY A 456 -50.16 -39.36 -6.49
CA GLY A 456 -49.70 -40.67 -5.98
C GLY A 456 -50.78 -41.45 -5.21
N LEU A 457 -52.09 -41.19 -5.47
CA LEU A 457 -53.20 -41.92 -4.88
C LEU A 457 -53.65 -43.04 -5.80
N ASP A 458 -54.33 -44.07 -5.25
CA ASP A 458 -54.93 -45.15 -6.02
C ASP A 458 -55.86 -44.60 -7.10
N TYR A 459 -55.71 -45.07 -8.32
CA TYR A 459 -56.44 -44.62 -9.51
C TYR A 459 -57.02 -45.78 -10.31
N GLN A 460 -58.10 -45.55 -11.00
CA GLN A 460 -58.71 -46.46 -11.96
C GLN A 460 -58.32 -46.06 -13.36
N PHE A 461 -58.06 -47.04 -14.23
CA PHE A 461 -57.69 -46.86 -15.61
C PHE A 461 -58.68 -47.52 -16.55
N ASN A 462 -58.70 -47.11 -17.82
CA ASN A 462 -59.51 -47.70 -18.85
C ASN A 462 -59.03 -49.13 -19.14
N PRO A 463 -59.89 -50.19 -18.98
CA PRO A 463 -59.47 -51.58 -19.19
C PRO A 463 -58.93 -51.88 -20.59
N SER A 464 -59.34 -51.09 -21.58
CA SER A 464 -58.89 -51.23 -22.97
C SER A 464 -57.45 -50.75 -23.19
N MET A 465 -56.88 -50.00 -22.21
CA MET A 465 -55.51 -49.46 -22.21
C MET A 465 -54.83 -49.76 -20.90
N PRO A 466 -54.27 -50.97 -20.70
CA PRO A 466 -53.63 -51.33 -19.45
C PRO A 466 -52.37 -50.45 -19.18
N PRO A 467 -52.01 -50.14 -17.92
CA PRO A 467 -50.92 -49.27 -17.57
C PRO A 467 -49.56 -49.65 -18.19
N GLN A 468 -49.34 -50.93 -18.41
CA GLN A 468 -48.12 -51.46 -19.06
C GLN A 468 -47.91 -50.91 -20.48
N ASN A 469 -48.95 -50.55 -21.21
CA ASN A 469 -48.91 -50.03 -22.58
C ASN A 469 -49.26 -48.55 -22.66
N GLY A 470 -49.85 -47.98 -21.58
CA GLY A 470 -50.37 -46.61 -21.56
C GLY A 470 -49.58 -45.63 -20.70
N ILE A 471 -48.68 -46.10 -19.88
CA ILE A 471 -47.80 -45.25 -19.07
C ILE A 471 -46.36 -45.45 -19.54
N PHE A 472 -45.73 -44.40 -20.00
CA PHE A 472 -44.33 -44.40 -20.36
C PHE A 472 -43.56 -43.45 -19.45
N GLN A 473 -42.61 -43.95 -18.71
CA GLN A 473 -41.74 -43.16 -17.86
C GLN A 473 -40.43 -42.94 -18.60
N HIS A 474 -40.10 -41.67 -18.83
CA HIS A 474 -38.82 -41.29 -19.41
C HIS A 474 -37.71 -41.55 -18.41
N THR A 475 -36.77 -42.43 -18.78
CA THR A 475 -35.52 -42.63 -18.04
C THR A 475 -34.44 -41.80 -18.66
N TYR A 476 -33.86 -40.90 -17.89
CA TYR A 476 -32.71 -40.12 -18.34
C TYR A 476 -31.43 -40.89 -17.98
N PRO A 477 -30.39 -40.82 -18.82
CA PRO A 477 -29.14 -41.48 -18.54
C PRO A 477 -28.51 -40.89 -17.25
N GLU A 478 -27.78 -41.72 -16.53
CA GLU A 478 -26.96 -41.32 -15.41
C GLU A 478 -25.83 -40.40 -15.89
N ILE A 479 -25.28 -39.56 -14.97
CA ILE A 479 -24.14 -38.72 -15.31
C ILE A 479 -22.95 -39.58 -15.68
N PRO A 480 -22.37 -39.41 -16.88
CA PRO A 480 -21.23 -40.23 -17.32
C PRO A 480 -20.04 -40.05 -16.37
N GLN A 481 -19.39 -41.14 -15.99
CA GLN A 481 -18.18 -41.08 -15.17
C GLN A 481 -17.05 -40.26 -15.85
N SER A 482 -17.04 -40.23 -17.19
CA SER A 482 -16.13 -39.39 -17.99
C SER A 482 -16.26 -37.90 -17.70
N ALA A 483 -17.44 -37.40 -17.29
CA ALA A 483 -17.63 -36.00 -16.91
C ALA A 483 -16.85 -35.63 -15.62
N PHE A 484 -16.89 -36.53 -14.63
CA PHE A 484 -16.10 -36.33 -13.39
C PHE A 484 -14.59 -36.40 -13.67
N LEU A 485 -14.16 -37.35 -14.51
CA LEU A 485 -12.76 -37.46 -14.91
C LEU A 485 -12.29 -36.23 -15.67
N MET A 486 -13.14 -35.65 -16.53
CA MET A 486 -12.81 -34.43 -17.27
C MET A 486 -12.59 -33.26 -16.31
N ILE A 487 -13.47 -33.03 -15.32
CA ILE A 487 -13.30 -32.01 -14.29
C ILE A 487 -12.00 -32.23 -13.52
N GLN A 488 -11.73 -33.46 -13.10
CA GLN A 488 -10.51 -33.79 -12.35
C GLN A 488 -9.25 -33.53 -13.19
N ASN A 489 -9.24 -33.95 -14.46
CA ASN A 489 -8.12 -33.70 -15.35
C ASN A 489 -7.86 -32.20 -15.55
N MET A 490 -8.91 -31.41 -15.79
CA MET A 490 -8.78 -29.95 -15.96
C MET A 490 -8.29 -29.28 -14.69
N GLN A 491 -8.68 -29.75 -13.51
CA GLN A 491 -8.17 -29.25 -12.24
C GLN A 491 -6.69 -29.61 -12.04
N GLN A 492 -6.28 -30.85 -12.36
CA GLN A 492 -4.87 -31.28 -12.29
C GLN A 492 -4.00 -30.49 -13.28
N GLU A 493 -4.49 -30.26 -14.49
CA GLU A 493 -3.81 -29.47 -15.49
C GLU A 493 -3.64 -28.01 -15.00
N ALA A 494 -4.69 -27.39 -14.45
CA ALA A 494 -4.63 -26.07 -13.88
C ALA A 494 -3.59 -25.96 -12.75
N GLU A 495 -3.53 -26.94 -11.85
CA GLU A 495 -2.50 -27.01 -10.80
C GLU A 495 -1.09 -27.20 -11.38
N SER A 496 -0.95 -27.95 -12.45
CA SER A 496 0.32 -28.14 -13.16
C SER A 496 0.78 -26.85 -13.85
N LEU A 497 -0.14 -26.13 -14.50
CA LEU A 497 0.13 -24.87 -15.21
C LEU A 497 0.55 -23.75 -14.28
N THR A 498 -0.12 -23.59 -13.15
CA THR A 498 0.17 -22.51 -12.20
C THR A 498 1.20 -22.88 -11.14
N GLY A 499 1.34 -24.17 -10.82
CA GLY A 499 2.14 -24.66 -9.70
C GLY A 499 1.45 -24.48 -8.34
N VAL A 500 0.25 -23.91 -8.30
CA VAL A 500 -0.56 -23.76 -7.07
C VAL A 500 -1.29 -25.08 -6.83
N ARG A 501 -0.86 -25.83 -5.83
CA ARG A 501 -1.58 -27.03 -5.39
C ARG A 501 -2.62 -26.63 -4.35
N ALA A 502 -3.89 -26.84 -4.69
CA ALA A 502 -4.93 -26.79 -3.69
C ALA A 502 -4.67 -27.89 -2.66
N PHE A 503 -4.40 -27.50 -1.43
CA PHE A 503 -4.28 -28.41 -0.29
C PHE A 503 -5.67 -28.97 0.02
N GLN A 504 -6.21 -29.78 -0.87
CA GLN A 504 -7.39 -30.58 -0.58
C GLN A 504 -6.89 -31.85 0.10
N GLY A 505 -7.37 -32.09 1.31
CA GLY A 505 -7.13 -33.30 2.09
C GLY A 505 -7.68 -34.59 1.49
N THR A 506 -7.71 -34.71 0.18
CA THR A 506 -7.91 -35.94 -0.56
C THR A 506 -6.55 -36.43 -1.03
N GLN A 507 -6.15 -37.56 -0.48
CA GLN A 507 -5.03 -38.39 -0.90
C GLN A 507 -5.14 -38.82 -2.39
N THR A 508 -5.07 -37.89 -3.32
CA THR A 508 -4.91 -38.20 -4.71
C THR A 508 -3.45 -37.99 -5.10
N SER A 509 -2.70 -39.09 -4.99
CA SER A 509 -1.44 -39.41 -5.67
C SER A 509 -0.50 -38.23 -5.99
N LEU A 510 0.01 -37.59 -4.95
CA LEU A 510 1.38 -37.14 -4.96
C LEU A 510 2.21 -38.40 -5.13
N GLY A 511 2.75 -38.72 -6.28
CA GLY A 511 3.49 -39.91 -6.64
C GLY A 511 3.73 -40.97 -5.55
N ASN A 512 3.81 -42.20 -5.88
CA ASN A 512 3.92 -43.30 -4.92
C ASN A 512 5.22 -43.28 -4.08
N THR A 513 6.14 -42.34 -4.31
CA THR A 513 7.42 -42.23 -3.60
C THR A 513 7.66 -40.83 -3.02
N ALA A 514 8.30 -40.77 -1.84
CA ALA A 514 8.68 -39.52 -1.18
C ALA A 514 9.60 -38.64 -2.08
N THR A 515 10.32 -39.24 -3.01
CA THR A 515 11.22 -38.55 -3.96
C THR A 515 10.44 -37.84 -5.05
N GLU A 516 9.36 -38.46 -5.59
CA GLU A 516 8.45 -37.84 -6.56
C GLU A 516 7.69 -36.65 -5.93
N VAL A 517 7.25 -36.80 -4.69
CA VAL A 517 6.60 -35.71 -3.93
C VAL A 517 7.55 -34.53 -3.73
N ARG A 518 8.79 -34.78 -3.32
CA ARG A 518 9.81 -33.74 -3.18
C ARG A 518 10.14 -33.08 -4.51
N GLY A 519 10.36 -33.85 -5.57
CA GLY A 519 10.65 -33.32 -6.90
C GLY A 519 9.54 -32.41 -7.45
N ALA A 520 8.28 -32.77 -7.19
CA ALA A 520 7.13 -31.98 -7.61
C ALA A 520 6.96 -30.70 -6.77
N LEU A 521 7.23 -30.77 -5.45
CA LEU A 521 7.24 -29.58 -4.58
C LEU A 521 8.39 -28.64 -4.93
N ASP A 522 9.58 -29.17 -5.23
CA ASP A 522 10.74 -28.37 -5.65
C ASP A 522 10.50 -27.67 -6.99
N ALA A 523 9.81 -28.31 -7.93
CA ALA A 523 9.50 -27.71 -9.23
C ALA A 523 8.46 -26.58 -9.11
N ALA A 524 7.42 -26.76 -8.29
CA ALA A 524 6.44 -25.72 -7.99
C ALA A 524 7.09 -24.52 -7.29
N SER A 525 7.91 -24.77 -6.27
CA SER A 525 8.61 -23.72 -5.52
C SER A 525 9.61 -22.94 -6.40
N LYS A 526 10.27 -23.58 -7.36
CA LYS A 526 11.19 -22.90 -8.29
C LYS A 526 10.48 -21.89 -9.20
N ARG A 527 9.28 -22.25 -9.69
CA ARG A 527 8.47 -21.32 -10.50
C ARG A 527 8.00 -20.13 -9.68
N GLU A 528 7.51 -20.38 -8.48
CA GLU A 528 7.07 -19.37 -7.53
C GLU A 528 8.21 -18.44 -7.11
N MET A 529 9.39 -19.00 -6.85
CA MET A 529 10.61 -18.24 -6.59
C MET A 529 11.01 -17.35 -7.79
N GLY A 530 10.76 -17.77 -9.01
CA GLY A 530 10.98 -16.95 -10.21
C GLY A 530 10.08 -15.71 -10.24
N ILE A 531 8.81 -15.85 -9.82
CA ILE A 531 7.85 -14.75 -9.71
C ILE A 531 8.26 -13.83 -8.55
N LEU A 532 8.52 -14.40 -7.36
CA LEU A 532 8.96 -13.65 -6.19
C LEU A 532 10.20 -12.79 -6.45
N ARG A 533 11.20 -13.31 -7.18
CA ARG A 533 12.40 -12.54 -7.54
C ARG A 533 12.08 -11.32 -8.39
N ARG A 534 11.13 -11.42 -9.32
CA ARG A 534 10.71 -10.27 -10.12
C ARG A 534 9.98 -9.23 -9.28
N LEU A 535 9.04 -9.69 -8.43
CA LEU A 535 8.32 -8.81 -7.51
C LEU A 535 9.27 -8.13 -6.52
N ALA A 536 10.20 -8.89 -5.93
CA ALA A 536 11.21 -8.33 -5.03
C ALA A 536 12.12 -7.30 -5.71
N LYS A 537 12.51 -7.55 -6.98
CA LYS A 537 13.27 -6.57 -7.76
C LYS A 537 12.47 -5.28 -8.00
N GLY A 538 11.16 -5.38 -8.20
CA GLY A 538 10.29 -4.20 -8.31
C GLY A 538 10.32 -3.34 -7.04
N ILE A 539 10.19 -3.96 -5.87
CA ILE A 539 10.28 -3.25 -4.57
C ILE A 539 11.70 -2.69 -4.34
N GLU A 540 12.75 -3.41 -4.76
CA GLU A 540 14.13 -2.89 -4.74
C GLU A 540 14.26 -1.62 -5.59
N GLU A 541 13.67 -1.58 -6.77
CA GLU A 541 13.67 -0.40 -7.64
C GLU A 541 12.88 0.76 -7.03
N VAL A 542 11.75 0.49 -6.37
CA VAL A 542 11.00 1.50 -5.59
C VAL A 542 11.87 2.07 -4.47
N ALA A 543 12.51 1.22 -3.66
CA ALA A 543 13.39 1.65 -2.57
C ALA A 543 14.60 2.47 -3.06
N ARG A 544 15.06 2.26 -4.30
CA ARG A 544 16.14 3.05 -4.91
C ARG A 544 15.69 4.41 -5.41
N LYS A 545 14.39 4.56 -5.72
CA LYS A 545 13.81 5.82 -6.17
C LYS A 545 13.35 6.73 -5.02
N ILE A 546 13.04 6.14 -3.85
CA ILE A 546 12.84 6.87 -2.59
C ILE A 546 14.17 7.44 -2.10
#